data_906321cc36146015bdadbdf0ac8365cb
#
_entry.id   906321cc36146015bdadbdf0ac8365cb
#
_cell.length_a   1.000
_cell.length_b   1.000
_cell.length_c   1.000
_cell.angle_alpha   90.00
_cell.angle_beta   90.00
_cell.angle_gamma   90.00
#
_symmetry.space_group_name_H-M   'P 1'
#
loop_
_entity.id
_entity.type
_entity.pdbx_description
1 polymer ?
#
loop_
_entity_poly.entity_id
_entity_poly.type
_entity_poly.pdbx_seq_one_letter_code
_entity_poly.pdbx_strand_id
1 'polypeptide(L)'
;MTTRRDFLAGATAAAAFASIRQALAIPARRRTGTIQDVKHVVILMQENRSFDHYFGTLRGVRGFGDRFPIPLESGKPVWFQSDGTREIPPYHRDSATSNALVGYGTPHSFGDSQAAWNQGKMGYWAKYKTPYAMGYFGRDDIPFQFALAEAFTICDAYHASITTGTDPNRIVFWSGSNFKPALRAQGINCTTNDAEPNNLRCWPNPHNWVAGQPQPQATYKYVGSDFNWDTLPDLLNKAGVSWHIYQDMNDNWTGAMHGCLAFSSFRHAQPGDPNYVHGLTGGP
;
A
#
# COMPACT_ATOMS: atom_id res chain seq x y z
N MET A 1 -11.84 15.76 34.03
CA MET A 1 -13.16 15.67 33.37
C MET A 1 -12.95 15.08 31.99
N THR A 2 -13.52 13.94 31.69
CA THR A 2 -13.45 13.32 30.36
C THR A 2 -14.26 14.19 29.39
N THR A 3 -13.66 14.62 28.32
CA THR A 3 -14.37 15.41 27.32
C THR A 3 -15.30 14.52 26.47
N ARG A 4 -16.29 15.11 25.80
CA ARG A 4 -17.16 14.38 24.84
C ARG A 4 -16.34 13.70 23.75
N ARG A 5 -15.22 14.31 23.36
CA ARG A 5 -14.28 13.76 22.38
C ARG A 5 -13.57 12.53 22.91
N ASP A 6 -13.11 12.56 24.18
CA ASP A 6 -12.44 11.41 24.82
C ASP A 6 -13.42 10.25 25.01
N PHE A 7 -14.66 10.53 25.33
CA PHE A 7 -15.72 9.51 25.43
C PHE A 7 -15.99 8.84 24.08
N LEU A 8 -16.13 9.61 23.01
CA LEU A 8 -16.37 9.07 21.66
C LEU A 8 -15.15 8.28 21.16
N ALA A 9 -13.94 8.77 21.41
CA ALA A 9 -12.71 8.05 21.05
C ALA A 9 -12.60 6.73 21.81
N GLY A 10 -12.93 6.71 23.10
CA GLY A 10 -12.97 5.50 23.90
C GLY A 10 -14.03 4.49 23.45
N ALA A 11 -15.22 4.96 23.07
CA ALA A 11 -16.30 4.10 22.57
C ALA A 11 -15.94 3.46 21.21
N THR A 12 -15.35 4.21 20.30
CA THR A 12 -14.89 3.68 19.00
C THR A 12 -13.75 2.68 19.16
N ALA A 13 -12.80 2.94 20.06
CA ALA A 13 -11.74 2.00 20.37
C ALA A 13 -12.30 0.70 20.94
N ALA A 14 -13.22 0.78 21.91
CA ALA A 14 -13.87 -0.40 22.49
C ALA A 14 -14.63 -1.23 21.45
N ALA A 15 -15.34 -0.60 20.53
CA ALA A 15 -16.04 -1.27 19.44
C ALA A 15 -15.04 -1.96 18.48
N ALA A 16 -13.92 -1.33 18.15
CA ALA A 16 -12.89 -1.91 17.31
C ALA A 16 -12.24 -3.14 17.97
N PHE A 17 -11.93 -3.09 19.26
CA PHE A 17 -11.43 -4.27 19.98
C PHE A 17 -12.48 -5.39 20.12
N ALA A 18 -13.77 -5.04 20.27
CA ALA A 18 -14.84 -6.03 20.28
C ALA A 18 -14.96 -6.77 18.95
N SER A 19 -14.74 -6.08 17.82
CA SER A 19 -14.78 -6.70 16.49
C SER A 19 -13.70 -7.78 16.30
N ILE A 20 -12.50 -7.58 16.84
CA ILE A 20 -11.44 -8.59 16.82
C ILE A 20 -11.86 -9.83 17.60
N ARG A 21 -12.43 -9.66 18.81
CA ARG A 21 -12.92 -10.78 19.62
C ARG A 21 -14.05 -11.54 18.95
N GLN A 22 -14.97 -10.83 18.30
CA GLN A 22 -16.05 -11.44 17.52
C GLN A 22 -15.51 -12.24 16.35
N ALA A 23 -14.55 -11.69 15.59
CA ALA A 23 -13.92 -12.38 14.47
C ALA A 23 -13.20 -13.67 14.91
N LEU A 24 -12.49 -13.63 16.04
CA LEU A 24 -11.81 -14.81 16.61
C LEU A 24 -12.81 -15.88 17.11
N ALA A 25 -14.01 -15.48 17.49
CA ALA A 25 -15.06 -16.42 17.94
C ALA A 25 -15.80 -17.10 16.79
N ILE A 26 -15.65 -16.64 15.55
CA ILE A 26 -16.31 -17.25 14.38
C ILE A 26 -15.57 -18.54 14.01
N PRO A 27 -16.21 -19.72 14.09
CA PRO A 27 -15.56 -20.96 13.73
C PRO A 27 -15.28 -21.00 12.22
N ALA A 28 -14.08 -21.40 11.86
CA ALA A 28 -13.74 -21.62 10.44
C ALA A 28 -14.59 -22.78 9.88
N ARG A 29 -15.34 -22.53 8.81
CA ARG A 29 -16.08 -23.57 8.09
C ARG A 29 -15.13 -24.39 7.22
N ARG A 30 -14.46 -25.36 7.81
CA ARG A 30 -13.58 -26.29 7.10
C ARG A 30 -14.41 -27.41 6.48
N ARG A 31 -14.44 -27.50 5.16
CA ARG A 31 -15.06 -28.63 4.41
C ARG A 31 -13.98 -29.57 3.88
N THR A 32 -12.94 -29.02 3.28
CA THR A 32 -11.83 -29.75 2.66
C THR A 32 -10.53 -29.62 3.45
N GLY A 33 -10.42 -28.62 4.31
CA GLY A 33 -9.18 -28.24 5.00
C GLY A 33 -8.12 -27.65 4.07
N THR A 34 -8.50 -27.25 2.87
CA THR A 34 -7.62 -26.67 1.85
C THR A 34 -8.03 -25.24 1.51
N ILE A 35 -7.25 -24.57 0.65
CA ILE A 35 -7.55 -23.24 0.12
C ILE A 35 -8.94 -23.17 -0.56
N GLN A 36 -9.49 -24.27 -1.00
CA GLN A 36 -10.82 -24.34 -1.61
C GLN A 36 -11.96 -24.00 -0.64
N ASP A 37 -11.70 -23.99 0.65
CA ASP A 37 -12.66 -23.55 1.66
C ASP A 37 -12.80 -22.02 1.72
N VAL A 38 -11.86 -21.28 1.16
CA VAL A 38 -11.91 -19.81 1.05
C VAL A 38 -12.95 -19.43 0.01
N LYS A 39 -13.97 -18.67 0.43
CA LYS A 39 -15.06 -18.22 -0.45
C LYS A 39 -14.93 -16.76 -0.86
N HIS A 40 -14.35 -15.95 -0.02
CA HIS A 40 -14.15 -14.53 -0.26
C HIS A 40 -12.73 -14.14 0.12
N VAL A 41 -12.11 -13.32 -0.72
CA VAL A 41 -10.83 -12.68 -0.43
C VAL A 41 -11.09 -11.18 -0.42
N VAL A 42 -10.82 -10.53 0.70
CA VAL A 42 -10.93 -9.08 0.84
C VAL A 42 -9.53 -8.54 1.08
N ILE A 43 -9.11 -7.62 0.22
CA ILE A 43 -7.79 -6.98 0.32
C ILE A 43 -8.01 -5.51 0.64
N LEU A 44 -7.62 -5.11 1.84
CA LEU A 44 -7.57 -3.70 2.25
C LEU A 44 -6.12 -3.23 2.15
N MET A 45 -5.83 -2.46 1.10
CA MET A 45 -4.49 -1.92 0.90
C MET A 45 -4.41 -0.53 1.50
N GLN A 46 -3.73 -0.44 2.62
CA GLN A 46 -3.36 0.83 3.24
C GLN A 46 -1.89 1.12 2.95
N GLU A 47 -1.58 2.35 2.67
CA GLU A 47 -0.21 2.82 2.45
C GLU A 47 -0.02 4.12 3.23
N ASN A 48 1.13 4.69 3.31
CA ASN A 48 2.42 4.22 2.90
C ASN A 48 3.30 4.21 4.16
N ARG A 49 3.34 3.10 4.86
CA ARG A 49 4.07 2.92 6.11
C ARG A 49 4.93 1.66 6.02
N SER A 50 6.19 1.76 6.42
CA SER A 50 7.06 0.59 6.51
C SER A 50 6.62 -0.33 7.65
N PHE A 51 7.05 -1.59 7.59
CA PHE A 51 6.80 -2.55 8.63
C PHE A 51 7.33 -2.06 9.99
N ASP A 52 8.57 -1.62 10.04
CA ASP A 52 9.20 -1.17 11.28
C ASP A 52 8.60 0.10 11.85
N HIS A 53 8.01 0.95 11.02
CA HIS A 53 7.31 2.14 11.49
C HIS A 53 6.10 1.78 12.38
N TYR A 54 5.43 0.66 12.08
CA TYR A 54 4.28 0.18 12.85
C TYR A 54 4.67 -0.91 13.85
N PHE A 55 5.45 -1.89 13.41
CA PHE A 55 5.66 -3.14 14.13
C PHE A 55 7.12 -3.41 14.50
N GLY A 56 8.01 -2.43 14.30
CA GLY A 56 9.43 -2.58 14.62
C GLY A 56 9.70 -2.95 16.08
N THR A 57 8.80 -2.56 17.00
CA THR A 57 8.86 -2.90 18.44
C THR A 57 8.02 -4.12 18.84
N LEU A 58 7.27 -4.72 17.91
CA LEU A 58 6.46 -5.89 18.20
C LEU A 58 7.37 -7.10 18.50
N ARG A 59 7.06 -7.83 19.55
CA ARG A 59 7.86 -9.00 19.93
C ARG A 59 7.59 -10.18 18.98
N GLY A 60 8.64 -10.92 18.66
CA GLY A 60 8.53 -12.15 17.86
C GLY A 60 8.51 -11.96 16.36
N VAL A 61 8.68 -10.72 15.89
CA VAL A 61 8.78 -10.39 14.46
C VAL A 61 10.19 -9.92 14.09
N ARG A 62 10.48 -9.85 12.80
CA ARG A 62 11.72 -9.30 12.24
C ARG A 62 11.69 -7.77 12.23
N GLY A 63 11.70 -7.19 13.41
CA GLY A 63 11.77 -5.75 13.65
C GLY A 63 13.08 -5.38 14.36
N PHE A 64 13.05 -4.37 15.24
CA PHE A 64 14.24 -3.91 15.96
C PHE A 64 14.83 -4.97 16.93
N GLY A 65 14.08 -6.02 17.24
CA GLY A 65 14.54 -7.18 18.02
C GLY A 65 15.01 -8.36 17.17
N ASP A 66 15.16 -8.21 15.86
CA ASP A 66 15.68 -9.28 15.00
C ASP A 66 17.12 -9.67 15.45
N ARG A 67 17.32 -10.96 15.64
CA ARG A 67 18.64 -11.50 16.07
C ARG A 67 19.66 -11.50 14.94
N PHE A 68 19.22 -11.39 13.70
CA PHE A 68 20.06 -11.47 12.51
C PHE A 68 19.80 -10.29 11.57
N PRO A 69 19.95 -9.05 12.06
CA PRO A 69 19.76 -7.88 11.23
C PRO A 69 20.81 -7.82 10.12
N ILE A 70 20.46 -7.20 9.01
CA ILE A 70 21.42 -6.88 7.95
C ILE A 70 22.49 -5.97 8.58
N PRO A 71 23.80 -6.29 8.48
CA PRO A 71 24.86 -5.41 8.96
C PRO A 71 25.11 -4.30 7.94
N LEU A 72 25.23 -3.07 8.43
CA LEU A 72 25.72 -1.94 7.64
C LEU A 72 27.26 -2.03 7.47
N GLU A 73 27.82 -1.22 6.58
CA GLU A 73 29.28 -1.08 6.42
C GLU A 73 29.98 -0.66 7.72
N SER A 74 29.28 0.02 8.62
CA SER A 74 29.75 0.38 9.96
C SER A 74 29.77 -0.79 10.95
N GLY A 75 29.24 -1.95 10.57
CA GLY A 75 29.06 -3.11 11.46
C GLY A 75 27.82 -3.02 12.35
N LYS A 76 27.08 -1.91 12.33
CA LYS A 76 25.84 -1.74 13.08
C LYS A 76 24.64 -2.39 12.34
N PRO A 77 23.56 -2.72 13.07
CA PRO A 77 22.32 -3.17 12.45
C PRO A 77 21.73 -2.15 11.46
N VAL A 78 21.01 -2.64 10.46
CA VAL A 78 20.43 -1.87 9.36
C VAL A 78 19.52 -0.71 9.79
N TRP A 79 18.96 -0.74 10.96
CA TRP A 79 18.13 0.36 11.48
C TRP A 79 18.94 1.58 11.99
N PHE A 80 20.28 1.54 11.99
CA PHE A 80 21.11 2.73 12.18
C PHE A 80 21.41 3.37 10.82
N GLN A 81 20.61 4.34 10.42
CA GLN A 81 20.68 4.90 9.08
C GLN A 81 21.44 6.21 9.04
N SER A 82 22.26 6.42 8.02
CA SER A 82 22.98 7.68 7.84
C SER A 82 22.15 8.73 7.10
N ASP A 83 22.22 9.98 7.56
CA ASP A 83 21.73 11.15 6.81
C ASP A 83 22.81 11.77 5.90
N GLY A 84 23.99 11.17 5.90
CA GLY A 84 25.19 11.64 5.18
C GLY A 84 26.20 12.36 6.05
N THR A 85 25.83 12.74 7.28
CA THR A 85 26.70 13.42 8.27
C THR A 85 26.78 12.65 9.58
N ARG A 86 25.68 12.05 9.98
CA ARG A 86 25.57 11.28 11.23
C ARG A 86 24.66 10.08 11.03
N GLU A 87 24.74 9.13 11.95
CA GLU A 87 23.77 8.04 12.04
C GLU A 87 22.56 8.46 12.87
N ILE A 88 21.39 8.07 12.40
CA ILE A 88 20.10 8.30 13.04
C ILE A 88 19.52 6.94 13.41
N PRO A 89 19.42 6.60 14.69
CA PRO A 89 18.71 5.41 15.13
C PRO A 89 17.19 5.61 15.00
N PRO A 90 16.39 4.53 15.02
CA PRO A 90 14.95 4.64 15.16
C PRO A 90 14.57 5.46 16.40
N TYR A 91 13.55 6.30 16.28
CA TYR A 91 13.05 7.10 17.39
C TYR A 91 11.54 6.98 17.54
N HIS A 92 11.09 7.01 18.79
CA HIS A 92 9.68 6.90 19.11
C HIS A 92 8.92 8.18 18.70
N ARG A 93 7.81 7.99 18.02
CA ARG A 93 6.84 9.04 17.70
C ARG A 93 5.70 8.97 18.69
N ASP A 94 5.86 9.64 19.81
CA ASP A 94 4.92 9.63 20.92
C ASP A 94 3.65 10.44 20.57
N SER A 95 2.53 9.74 20.43
CA SER A 95 1.23 10.33 20.13
C SER A 95 0.55 10.99 21.33
N ALA A 96 0.98 10.69 22.54
CA ALA A 96 0.44 11.30 23.77
C ALA A 96 0.98 12.73 23.98
N THR A 97 2.20 12.98 23.52
CA THR A 97 2.89 14.27 23.75
C THR A 97 3.01 15.12 22.48
N SER A 98 2.70 14.57 21.32
CA SER A 98 2.85 15.25 20.04
C SER A 98 1.77 14.85 19.03
N ASN A 99 1.70 15.58 17.91
CA ASN A 99 0.86 15.21 16.77
C ASN A 99 1.50 14.11 15.89
N ALA A 100 2.04 13.09 16.52
CA ALA A 100 2.86 12.07 15.89
C ALA A 100 2.11 11.22 14.86
N LEU A 101 0.78 11.06 15.00
CA LEU A 101 -0.05 10.31 14.07
C LEU A 101 -0.22 11.04 12.72
N VAL A 102 -0.04 12.36 12.70
CA VAL A 102 0.01 13.12 11.46
C VAL A 102 1.43 13.04 10.90
N GLY A 103 1.60 12.23 9.88
CA GLY A 103 2.90 12.06 9.21
C GLY A 103 3.07 12.98 8.02
N TYR A 104 4.28 13.43 7.80
CA TYR A 104 4.68 14.03 6.53
C TYR A 104 5.06 12.92 5.56
N GLY A 105 4.71 13.08 4.27
CA GLY A 105 5.19 12.21 3.22
C GLY A 105 6.72 12.27 3.12
N THR A 106 7.34 11.14 2.83
CA THR A 106 8.77 11.08 2.51
C THR A 106 8.96 10.82 1.03
N PRO A 107 10.11 11.17 0.42
CA PRO A 107 10.41 10.83 -0.95
C PRO A 107 10.22 9.32 -1.21
N HIS A 108 9.54 8.96 -2.29
CA HIS A 108 9.20 7.57 -2.59
C HIS A 108 9.21 7.25 -4.10
N SER A 109 9.94 8.05 -4.87
CA SER A 109 10.18 7.79 -6.28
C SER A 109 11.20 6.66 -6.51
N PHE A 110 11.33 6.21 -7.74
CA PHE A 110 12.32 5.21 -8.11
C PHE A 110 13.75 5.69 -7.77
N GLY A 111 14.11 6.92 -8.16
CA GLY A 111 15.46 7.44 -7.98
C GLY A 111 15.90 7.50 -6.52
N ASP A 112 15.08 8.07 -5.64
CA ASP A 112 15.41 8.15 -4.21
C ASP A 112 15.37 6.78 -3.53
N SER A 113 14.50 5.87 -3.99
CA SER A 113 14.44 4.51 -3.48
C SER A 113 15.68 3.69 -3.83
N GLN A 114 16.18 3.81 -5.07
CA GLN A 114 17.44 3.17 -5.48
C GLN A 114 18.63 3.75 -4.72
N ALA A 115 18.66 5.05 -4.50
CA ALA A 115 19.71 5.71 -3.76
C ALA A 115 19.71 5.29 -2.26
N ALA A 116 18.56 5.15 -1.64
CA ALA A 116 18.42 4.66 -0.27
C ALA A 116 18.81 3.17 -0.15
N TRP A 117 18.41 2.36 -1.13
CA TRP A 117 18.76 0.94 -1.21
C TRP A 117 20.27 0.71 -1.38
N ASN A 118 20.96 1.62 -2.06
CA ASN A 118 22.40 1.66 -2.19
C ASN A 118 23.01 0.29 -2.60
N GLN A 119 22.55 -0.28 -3.70
CA GLN A 119 23.02 -1.58 -4.22
C GLN A 119 22.92 -2.74 -3.19
N GLY A 120 21.90 -2.72 -2.35
CA GLY A 120 21.67 -3.73 -1.31
C GLY A 120 22.32 -3.45 0.05
N LYS A 121 23.12 -2.40 0.16
CA LYS A 121 23.78 -2.02 1.43
C LYS A 121 22.84 -1.38 2.44
N MET A 122 21.71 -0.86 1.99
CA MET A 122 20.57 -0.36 2.79
C MET A 122 20.91 0.75 3.81
N GLY A 123 22.00 1.49 3.62
CA GLY A 123 22.57 2.37 4.66
C GLY A 123 22.14 3.85 4.61
N TYR A 124 21.36 4.27 3.61
CA TYR A 124 21.10 5.69 3.35
C TYR A 124 19.62 6.08 3.39
N TRP A 125 18.80 5.35 4.15
CA TRP A 125 17.37 5.64 4.23
C TRP A 125 17.11 7.05 4.76
N ALA A 126 17.73 7.43 5.88
CA ALA A 126 17.57 8.76 6.45
C ALA A 126 18.04 9.90 5.51
N LYS A 127 19.05 9.64 4.67
CA LYS A 127 19.57 10.60 3.71
C LYS A 127 18.60 10.89 2.58
N TYR A 128 18.04 9.84 1.97
CA TYR A 128 17.23 9.95 0.76
C TYR A 128 15.72 9.92 1.01
N LYS A 129 15.29 9.42 2.18
CA LYS A 129 13.89 9.38 2.62
C LYS A 129 13.58 10.35 3.75
N THR A 130 14.52 11.19 4.13
CA THR A 130 14.51 12.10 5.27
C THR A 130 14.58 11.40 6.63
N PRO A 131 15.02 12.09 7.70
CA PRO A 131 15.03 11.54 9.05
C PRO A 131 13.67 11.05 9.57
N TYR A 132 12.56 11.58 9.04
CA TYR A 132 11.21 11.13 9.41
C TYR A 132 10.96 9.64 9.12
N ALA A 133 11.67 9.07 8.15
CA ALA A 133 11.60 7.64 7.85
C ALA A 133 12.07 6.75 9.01
N MET A 134 12.80 7.31 9.98
CA MET A 134 13.33 6.59 11.14
C MET A 134 12.38 6.57 12.35
N GLY A 135 11.24 7.27 12.26
CA GLY A 135 10.25 7.29 13.33
C GLY A 135 9.45 5.99 13.40
N TYR A 136 9.10 5.53 14.60
CA TYR A 136 8.23 4.39 14.82
C TYR A 136 7.15 4.66 15.86
N PHE A 137 6.06 3.90 15.80
CA PHE A 137 5.01 3.86 16.80
C PHE A 137 5.19 2.69 17.77
N GLY A 138 4.81 2.92 19.02
CA GLY A 138 4.63 1.88 20.01
C GLY A 138 3.19 1.38 20.08
N ARG A 139 2.98 0.41 20.97
CA ARG A 139 1.62 -0.14 21.24
C ARG A 139 0.62 0.93 21.66
N ASP A 140 1.06 1.89 22.48
CA ASP A 140 0.17 2.91 23.04
C ASP A 140 -0.24 3.95 21.99
N ASP A 141 0.54 4.09 20.91
CA ASP A 141 0.22 5.00 19.79
C ASP A 141 -0.81 4.40 18.83
N ILE A 142 -0.69 3.11 18.55
CA ILE A 142 -1.53 2.39 17.58
C ILE A 142 -2.02 1.05 18.16
N PRO A 143 -2.77 1.08 19.26
CA PRO A 143 -3.13 -0.12 20.02
C PRO A 143 -4.00 -1.11 19.23
N PHE A 144 -4.84 -0.63 18.33
CA PHE A 144 -5.68 -1.48 17.48
C PHE A 144 -4.84 -2.31 16.51
N GLN A 145 -3.86 -1.72 15.84
CA GLN A 145 -2.99 -2.40 14.90
C GLN A 145 -2.16 -3.48 15.60
N PHE A 146 -1.67 -3.20 16.80
CA PHE A 146 -0.97 -4.20 17.60
C PHE A 146 -1.89 -5.35 18.01
N ALA A 147 -3.11 -5.06 18.48
CA ALA A 147 -4.08 -6.09 18.84
C ALA A 147 -4.47 -6.96 17.63
N LEU A 148 -4.62 -6.34 16.44
CA LEU A 148 -4.91 -7.06 15.20
C LEU A 148 -3.75 -7.97 14.80
N ALA A 149 -2.50 -7.49 14.86
CA ALA A 149 -1.31 -8.26 14.55
C ALA A 149 -1.12 -9.45 15.50
N GLU A 150 -1.45 -9.30 16.78
CA GLU A 150 -1.37 -10.38 17.77
C GLU A 150 -2.50 -11.40 17.68
N ALA A 151 -3.67 -10.97 17.19
CA ALA A 151 -4.82 -11.86 17.06
C ALA A 151 -4.77 -12.74 15.80
N PHE A 152 -4.10 -12.28 14.75
CA PHE A 152 -4.05 -12.94 13.44
C PHE A 152 -2.63 -13.14 12.96
N THR A 153 -2.47 -13.57 11.72
CA THR A 153 -1.14 -13.76 11.11
C THR A 153 -0.54 -12.44 10.67
N ILE A 154 0.67 -12.15 11.12
CA ILE A 154 1.48 -11.04 10.62
C ILE A 154 2.58 -11.57 9.69
N CYS A 155 2.79 -10.91 8.56
CA CYS A 155 3.82 -11.25 7.59
C CYS A 155 4.99 -10.26 7.74
N ASP A 156 6.03 -10.66 8.46
CA ASP A 156 7.20 -9.82 8.77
C ASP A 156 8.34 -9.93 7.75
N ALA A 157 8.15 -10.72 6.71
CA ALA A 157 9.05 -10.86 5.57
C ALA A 157 8.33 -10.63 4.23
N TYR A 158 7.23 -9.89 4.23
CA TYR A 158 6.55 -9.49 3.02
C TYR A 158 7.21 -8.20 2.48
N HIS A 159 7.90 -8.34 1.37
CA HIS A 159 8.63 -7.25 0.74
C HIS A 159 7.84 -6.63 -0.41
N ALA A 160 8.10 -5.35 -0.69
CA ALA A 160 7.61 -4.73 -1.91
C ALA A 160 8.14 -5.46 -3.15
N SER A 161 7.31 -5.61 -4.16
CA SER A 161 7.65 -6.35 -5.37
C SER A 161 8.75 -5.66 -6.20
N ILE A 162 8.82 -4.34 -6.07
CA ILE A 162 9.81 -3.51 -6.75
C ILE A 162 10.21 -2.35 -5.83
N THR A 163 11.50 -2.03 -5.80
CA THR A 163 12.07 -0.97 -4.95
C THR A 163 11.82 0.40 -5.56
N THR A 164 10.59 0.88 -5.45
CA THR A 164 10.12 2.17 -5.95
C THR A 164 8.81 2.56 -5.23
N GLY A 165 8.10 3.55 -5.75
CA GLY A 165 6.86 4.08 -5.18
C GLY A 165 5.62 3.22 -5.40
N THR A 166 4.48 3.86 -5.22
CA THR A 166 3.17 3.25 -5.18
C THR A 166 2.77 2.61 -6.49
N ASP A 167 2.81 3.37 -7.59
CA ASP A 167 2.22 2.96 -8.85
C ASP A 167 2.86 1.69 -9.44
N PRO A 168 4.18 1.57 -9.53
CA PRO A 168 4.80 0.33 -10.00
C PRO A 168 4.47 -0.89 -9.13
N ASN A 169 4.40 -0.72 -7.81
CA ASN A 169 4.02 -1.81 -6.91
C ASN A 169 2.55 -2.22 -7.09
N ARG A 170 1.65 -1.29 -7.36
CA ARG A 170 0.25 -1.60 -7.68
C ARG A 170 0.10 -2.26 -9.05
N ILE A 171 0.90 -1.87 -10.03
CA ILE A 171 0.94 -2.58 -11.32
C ILE A 171 1.35 -4.05 -11.14
N VAL A 172 2.40 -4.30 -10.34
CA VAL A 172 2.80 -5.67 -10.01
C VAL A 172 1.72 -6.41 -9.22
N PHE A 173 1.07 -5.74 -8.27
CA PHE A 173 -0.03 -6.34 -7.50
C PHE A 173 -1.16 -6.84 -8.41
N TRP A 174 -1.56 -6.04 -9.40
CA TRP A 174 -2.66 -6.39 -10.29
C TRP A 174 -2.30 -7.40 -11.38
N SER A 175 -1.04 -7.47 -11.80
CA SER A 175 -0.66 -8.25 -13.00
C SER A 175 0.54 -9.16 -12.81
N GLY A 176 1.14 -9.20 -11.62
CA GLY A 176 2.33 -10.00 -11.34
C GLY A 176 3.62 -9.46 -11.99
N SER A 177 3.56 -8.37 -12.73
CA SER A 177 4.71 -7.79 -13.41
C SER A 177 4.54 -6.29 -13.63
N ASN A 178 5.64 -5.56 -13.66
CA ASN A 178 5.67 -4.14 -14.06
C ASN A 178 6.05 -3.96 -15.54
N PHE A 179 6.10 -5.02 -16.32
CA PHE A 179 6.43 -4.99 -17.74
C PHE A 179 5.92 -6.23 -18.49
N LYS A 180 5.82 -6.08 -19.81
CA LYS A 180 5.71 -7.20 -20.75
C LYS A 180 7.02 -7.26 -21.57
N PRO A 181 7.65 -8.42 -21.79
CA PRO A 181 8.96 -8.50 -22.43
C PRO A 181 9.06 -7.73 -23.74
N ALA A 182 8.06 -7.87 -24.60
CA ALA A 182 8.01 -7.18 -25.89
C ALA A 182 7.92 -5.64 -25.75
N LEU A 183 7.25 -5.15 -24.73
CA LEU A 183 7.13 -3.71 -24.46
C LEU A 183 8.36 -3.18 -23.75
N ARG A 184 8.96 -3.96 -22.85
CA ARG A 184 10.21 -3.61 -22.19
C ARG A 184 11.34 -3.38 -23.18
N ALA A 185 11.43 -4.19 -24.24
CA ALA A 185 12.39 -4.00 -25.32
C ALA A 185 12.24 -2.65 -26.05
N GLN A 186 11.06 -2.03 -25.94
CA GLN A 186 10.74 -0.70 -26.46
C GLN A 186 10.87 0.41 -25.39
N GLY A 187 11.40 0.10 -24.20
CA GLY A 187 11.49 1.02 -23.09
C GLY A 187 10.19 1.23 -22.32
N ILE A 188 9.14 0.46 -22.61
CA ILE A 188 7.83 0.59 -21.99
C ILE A 188 7.74 -0.33 -20.76
N ASN A 189 7.82 0.27 -19.58
CA ASN A 189 7.73 -0.42 -18.30
C ASN A 189 7.35 0.58 -17.21
N CYS A 190 7.02 0.09 -16.02
CA CYS A 190 6.66 0.91 -14.88
C CYS A 190 7.74 0.88 -13.80
N THR A 191 8.98 1.24 -14.14
CA THR A 191 10.11 1.29 -13.20
C THR A 191 10.66 2.69 -13.02
N THR A 192 10.42 3.58 -13.96
CA THR A 192 10.95 4.95 -13.96
C THR A 192 9.89 5.95 -13.54
N ASN A 193 10.31 7.13 -13.12
CA ASN A 193 9.43 8.23 -12.77
C ASN A 193 8.51 8.65 -13.92
N ASP A 194 8.94 8.44 -15.15
CA ASP A 194 8.17 8.81 -16.35
C ASP A 194 6.97 7.86 -16.58
N ALA A 195 7.08 6.62 -16.12
CA ALA A 195 6.01 5.63 -16.24
C ALA A 195 5.15 5.57 -14.97
N GLU A 196 5.65 6.04 -13.85
CA GLU A 196 5.05 5.88 -12.55
C GLU A 196 3.72 6.65 -12.42
N PRO A 197 3.68 7.89 -12.14
CA PRO A 197 2.43 8.60 -11.85
C PRO A 197 1.71 9.03 -13.12
N ASN A 198 2.37 9.11 -14.25
CA ASN A 198 1.77 9.63 -15.48
C ASN A 198 0.65 8.72 -16.00
N ASN A 199 0.72 7.45 -15.70
CA ASN A 199 -0.33 6.50 -16.06
C ASN A 199 -1.65 6.82 -15.37
N LEU A 200 -1.59 7.28 -14.15
CA LEU A 200 -2.76 7.56 -13.32
C LEU A 200 -3.25 9.01 -13.50
N ARG A 201 -2.37 9.91 -13.85
CA ARG A 201 -2.73 11.32 -14.13
C ARG A 201 -3.61 11.52 -15.35
N CYS A 202 -3.77 10.52 -16.18
CA CYS A 202 -4.75 10.59 -17.27
C CYS A 202 -6.18 10.35 -16.80
N TRP A 203 -6.40 10.00 -15.53
CA TRP A 203 -7.72 9.96 -14.97
C TRP A 203 -8.24 11.39 -14.81
N PRO A 204 -9.44 11.70 -15.32
CA PRO A 204 -10.03 13.01 -15.12
C PRO A 204 -10.16 13.27 -13.62
N ASN A 205 -9.91 14.51 -13.23
CA ASN A 205 -10.01 14.91 -11.83
C ASN A 205 -11.37 14.47 -11.28
N PRO A 206 -11.46 13.49 -10.38
CA PRO A 206 -12.73 12.98 -9.89
C PRO A 206 -13.48 13.99 -9.01
N HIS A 207 -12.87 15.08 -8.57
CA HIS A 207 -13.61 16.18 -7.96
C HIS A 207 -14.66 16.77 -8.91
N ASN A 208 -14.53 16.55 -10.21
CA ASN A 208 -15.50 16.95 -11.22
C ASN A 208 -16.34 15.76 -11.73
N TRP A 209 -16.14 14.56 -11.19
CA TRP A 209 -16.89 13.39 -11.59
C TRP A 209 -18.08 13.19 -10.66
N VAL A 210 -19.25 13.16 -11.24
CA VAL A 210 -20.49 12.87 -10.54
C VAL A 210 -20.88 11.43 -10.84
N ALA A 211 -21.10 10.63 -9.80
CA ALA A 211 -21.50 9.24 -9.94
C ALA A 211 -22.72 9.10 -10.88
N GLY A 212 -22.64 8.18 -11.82
CA GLY A 212 -23.69 7.95 -12.82
C GLY A 212 -23.68 8.89 -14.02
N GLN A 213 -22.76 9.86 -14.07
CA GLN A 213 -22.51 10.64 -15.27
C GLN A 213 -21.43 9.99 -16.14
N PRO A 214 -21.48 10.19 -17.48
CA PRO A 214 -20.35 9.80 -18.33
C PRO A 214 -19.07 10.44 -17.79
N GLN A 215 -18.04 9.66 -17.68
CA GLN A 215 -16.76 10.20 -17.22
C GLN A 215 -16.31 11.31 -18.15
N PRO A 216 -15.87 12.46 -17.62
CA PRO A 216 -15.27 13.47 -18.46
C PRO A 216 -14.09 12.82 -19.19
N GLN A 217 -14.04 12.98 -20.48
CA GLN A 217 -12.89 12.54 -21.29
C GLN A 217 -11.63 13.09 -20.67
N ALA A 218 -10.67 12.24 -20.43
CA ALA A 218 -9.39 12.65 -19.87
C ALA A 218 -8.78 13.74 -20.76
N THR A 219 -8.67 14.94 -20.24
CA THR A 219 -8.06 16.07 -20.94
C THR A 219 -6.52 15.99 -20.92
N TYR A 220 -5.99 15.06 -20.13
CA TYR A 220 -4.56 14.84 -20.05
C TYR A 220 -4.08 13.99 -21.21
N LYS A 221 -3.10 14.49 -21.93
CA LYS A 221 -2.34 13.64 -22.83
C LYS A 221 -1.64 12.58 -22.00
N TYR A 222 -2.01 11.34 -22.23
CA TYR A 222 -1.30 10.21 -21.71
C TYR A 222 0.10 10.21 -22.33
N VAL A 223 1.11 10.26 -21.49
CA VAL A 223 2.53 10.35 -21.91
C VAL A 223 3.18 8.96 -21.97
N GLY A 224 2.41 7.91 -22.09
CA GLY A 224 2.92 6.56 -22.18
C GLY A 224 2.02 5.68 -23.01
N SER A 225 2.51 4.49 -23.33
CA SER A 225 1.69 3.46 -23.97
C SER A 225 0.86 2.74 -22.91
N ASP A 226 -0.37 2.41 -23.23
CA ASP A 226 -1.20 1.56 -22.40
C ASP A 226 -0.53 0.21 -22.17
N PHE A 227 -0.57 -0.28 -20.95
CA PHE A 227 -0.16 -1.64 -20.66
C PHE A 227 -1.20 -2.60 -21.21
N ASN A 228 -0.77 -3.52 -22.05
CA ASN A 228 -1.66 -4.41 -22.80
C ASN A 228 -1.52 -5.89 -22.44
N TRP A 229 -1.11 -6.16 -21.19
CA TRP A 229 -1.13 -7.52 -20.66
C TRP A 229 -2.26 -7.68 -19.64
N ASP A 230 -2.67 -8.94 -19.41
CA ASP A 230 -3.79 -9.24 -18.54
C ASP A 230 -3.52 -8.85 -17.08
N THR A 231 -4.53 -8.32 -16.45
CA THR A 231 -4.58 -8.14 -15.00
C THR A 231 -5.28 -9.33 -14.32
N LEU A 232 -5.16 -9.44 -13.00
CA LEU A 232 -5.94 -10.41 -12.24
C LEU A 232 -7.45 -10.26 -12.46
N PRO A 233 -8.05 -9.07 -12.46
CA PRO A 233 -9.44 -8.86 -12.85
C PRO A 233 -9.80 -9.42 -14.23
N ASP A 234 -8.94 -9.25 -15.24
CA ASP A 234 -9.18 -9.81 -16.56
C ASP A 234 -9.24 -11.36 -16.52
N LEU A 235 -8.37 -11.96 -15.71
CA LEU A 235 -8.37 -13.42 -15.50
C LEU A 235 -9.59 -13.88 -14.71
N LEU A 236 -10.03 -13.12 -13.70
CA LEU A 236 -11.23 -13.41 -12.94
C LEU A 236 -12.48 -13.35 -13.82
N ASN A 237 -12.58 -12.35 -14.71
CA ASN A 237 -13.65 -12.27 -15.70
C ASN A 237 -13.67 -13.50 -16.61
N LYS A 238 -12.52 -13.93 -17.13
CA LYS A 238 -12.39 -15.12 -17.96
C LYS A 238 -12.79 -16.40 -17.22
N ALA A 239 -12.55 -16.45 -15.91
CA ALA A 239 -12.89 -17.59 -15.06
C ALA A 239 -14.31 -17.53 -14.48
N GLY A 240 -15.09 -16.49 -14.74
CA GLY A 240 -16.42 -16.30 -14.17
C GLY A 240 -16.43 -16.09 -12.66
N VAL A 241 -15.34 -15.59 -12.10
CA VAL A 241 -15.21 -15.28 -10.67
C VAL A 241 -15.57 -13.82 -10.42
N SER A 242 -16.51 -13.59 -9.51
CA SER A 242 -16.91 -12.24 -9.15
C SER A 242 -15.81 -11.49 -8.39
N TRP A 243 -15.67 -10.20 -8.68
CA TRP A 243 -14.73 -9.31 -8.03
C TRP A 243 -15.26 -7.87 -8.04
N HIS A 244 -14.74 -7.03 -7.16
CA HIS A 244 -15.07 -5.61 -7.15
C HIS A 244 -13.92 -4.79 -6.53
N ILE A 245 -13.69 -3.58 -7.05
CA ILE A 245 -12.81 -2.58 -6.46
C ILE A 245 -13.67 -1.53 -5.77
N TYR A 246 -13.63 -1.49 -4.44
CA TYR A 246 -14.28 -0.44 -3.66
C TYR A 246 -13.35 0.76 -3.56
N GLN A 247 -13.83 1.93 -3.97
CA GLN A 247 -13.04 3.16 -4.03
C GLN A 247 -13.93 4.37 -3.80
N ASP A 248 -13.39 5.45 -3.27
CA ASP A 248 -14.09 6.73 -3.20
C ASP A 248 -13.92 7.47 -4.53
N MET A 249 -15.00 7.55 -5.28
CA MET A 249 -15.01 8.23 -6.58
C MET A 249 -14.94 9.75 -6.48
N ASN A 250 -15.11 10.31 -5.28
CA ASN A 250 -14.96 11.75 -5.04
C ASN A 250 -13.52 12.11 -4.63
N ASP A 251 -12.71 11.12 -4.28
CA ASP A 251 -11.30 11.29 -3.95
C ASP A 251 -10.42 10.90 -5.14
N ASN A 252 -9.86 11.92 -5.78
CA ASN A 252 -8.94 11.75 -6.90
C ASN A 252 -7.74 10.86 -6.57
N TRP A 253 -7.25 11.01 -5.38
CA TRP A 253 -6.06 10.34 -4.94
C TRP A 253 -6.32 8.84 -4.71
N THR A 254 -7.35 8.51 -3.95
CA THR A 254 -7.69 7.11 -3.68
C THR A 254 -8.35 6.42 -4.88
N GLY A 255 -9.21 7.12 -5.61
CA GLY A 255 -9.89 6.58 -6.78
C GLY A 255 -8.95 6.26 -7.95
N ALA A 256 -7.91 7.06 -8.17
CA ALA A 256 -6.93 6.82 -9.23
C ALA A 256 -5.82 5.84 -8.82
N MET A 257 -5.51 5.74 -7.53
CA MET A 257 -4.35 5.02 -7.01
C MET A 257 -4.47 3.50 -7.01
N HIS A 258 -5.58 2.92 -7.46
CA HIS A 258 -5.65 1.45 -7.56
C HIS A 258 -4.76 0.85 -8.66
N GLY A 259 -4.28 1.64 -9.62
CA GLY A 259 -3.31 1.24 -10.65
C GLY A 259 -3.91 0.58 -11.90
N CYS A 260 -5.17 0.17 -11.89
CA CYS A 260 -5.78 -0.52 -13.03
C CYS A 260 -5.89 0.37 -14.28
N LEU A 261 -5.98 1.68 -14.11
CA LEU A 261 -6.07 2.63 -15.23
C LEU A 261 -4.80 2.70 -16.10
N ALA A 262 -3.70 2.11 -15.66
CA ALA A 262 -2.52 1.93 -16.50
C ALA A 262 -2.74 0.89 -17.62
N PHE A 263 -3.72 0.02 -17.46
CA PHE A 263 -3.99 -1.08 -18.40
C PHE A 263 -5.07 -0.75 -19.40
N SER A 264 -4.85 -1.17 -20.65
CA SER A 264 -5.79 -0.97 -21.76
C SER A 264 -7.19 -1.51 -21.46
N SER A 265 -7.26 -2.67 -20.78
CA SER A 265 -8.51 -3.32 -20.45
C SER A 265 -9.42 -2.52 -19.51
N PHE A 266 -8.83 -1.62 -18.71
CA PHE A 266 -9.58 -0.69 -17.87
C PHE A 266 -9.75 0.69 -18.53
N ARG A 267 -8.67 1.20 -19.12
CA ARG A 267 -8.67 2.53 -19.72
C ARG A 267 -9.67 2.69 -20.84
N HIS A 268 -9.87 1.64 -21.63
CA HIS A 268 -10.80 1.64 -22.77
C HIS A 268 -12.12 0.92 -22.45
N ALA A 269 -12.33 0.52 -21.19
CA ALA A 269 -13.59 -0.10 -20.78
C ALA A 269 -14.76 0.85 -20.97
N GLN A 270 -15.84 0.34 -21.55
CA GLN A 270 -17.07 1.09 -21.79
C GLN A 270 -18.10 0.79 -20.70
N PRO A 271 -19.10 1.66 -20.50
CA PRO A 271 -20.22 1.37 -19.63
C PRO A 271 -20.88 0.03 -19.98
N GLY A 272 -20.93 -0.89 -18.99
CA GLY A 272 -21.43 -2.26 -19.17
C GLY A 272 -20.33 -3.32 -19.27
N ASP A 273 -19.10 -2.96 -19.59
CA ASP A 273 -17.98 -3.89 -19.53
C ASP A 273 -17.69 -4.29 -18.07
N PRO A 274 -17.31 -5.54 -17.78
CA PRO A 274 -17.00 -5.97 -16.41
C PRO A 274 -15.96 -5.09 -15.72
N ASN A 275 -14.89 -4.71 -16.41
CA ASN A 275 -13.84 -3.86 -15.85
C ASN A 275 -14.34 -2.44 -15.54
N TYR A 276 -15.31 -1.94 -16.31
CA TYR A 276 -15.96 -0.68 -15.99
C TYR A 276 -16.85 -0.81 -14.75
N VAL A 277 -17.79 -1.78 -14.78
CA VAL A 277 -18.81 -1.96 -13.74
C VAL A 277 -18.18 -2.31 -12.38
N HIS A 278 -17.19 -3.19 -12.37
CA HIS A 278 -16.60 -3.69 -11.13
C HIS A 278 -15.36 -2.93 -10.68
N GLY A 279 -14.69 -2.21 -11.57
CA GLY A 279 -13.43 -1.56 -11.30
C GLY A 279 -13.41 -0.05 -11.33
N LEU A 280 -14.41 0.59 -11.96
CA LEU A 280 -14.39 2.04 -12.20
C LEU A 280 -15.65 2.77 -11.69
N THR A 281 -16.50 2.13 -10.92
CA THR A 281 -17.76 2.73 -10.44
C THR A 281 -17.83 2.91 -8.91
N GLY A 282 -16.79 2.64 -8.19
CA GLY A 282 -16.74 2.87 -6.74
C GLY A 282 -17.43 1.82 -5.85
N GLY A 283 -18.28 1.00 -6.42
CA GLY A 283 -19.06 0.00 -5.70
C GLY A 283 -20.49 0.45 -5.38
N PRO A 284 -21.31 -0.49 -4.92
CA PRO A 284 -22.68 -0.22 -4.55
C PRO A 284 -22.79 0.63 -3.30
#